data_4f1a92afe8070e5a25ce243c37c5d56f
#
_entry.id   4f1a92afe8070e5a25ce243c37c5d56f
#
_cell.length_a   1.000
_cell.length_b   1.000
_cell.length_c   1.000
_cell.angle_alpha   90.00
_cell.angle_beta   90.00
_cell.angle_gamma   90.00
#
_symmetry.space_group_name_H-M   'P 1'
#
loop_
_entity.id
_entity.type
_entity.pdbx_description
1 polymer ?
#
loop_
_entity_poly.entity_id
_entity_poly.type
_entity_poly.pdbx_seq_one_letter_code
_entity_poly.pdbx_strand_id
1 'polypeptide(L)'
;MSKVFVFGHQNPDSDAIGSSYGYAYLKRQLGVDAEAVALGTPNEETAFVLDYFGVEAPRVVESALLEGVNQVILTDHNEFQQSISDIKDVEVIEVVDHHRVANFETANPLMMRLEPVGSASSIVYRMFKENNVEVPKEVAGLLLSGLISDTLLLKSPTTHASDPAVAAELAEIAGVNLEEYGLAMLKAGTNLSSKSVEELIDIDAKTFELNGNQVRVAQVNTVDISDVLSRQEEIEEAINNSIKSNGYSDFVLMITDILNSNSEILALGSNTDKVENAFDFVLENNHAFLEGAVSRKKQVVPQLTESFNA
;
A
#
# COMPACT_ATOMS: atom_id res chain seq x y z
N MET A 1 -22.84 0.73 -29.12
CA MET A 1 -21.39 1.02 -29.01
C MET A 1 -20.71 -0.26 -28.58
N SER A 2 -19.47 -0.49 -28.97
CA SER A 2 -18.70 -1.64 -28.45
C SER A 2 -18.40 -1.39 -26.97
N LYS A 3 -18.43 -2.45 -26.18
CA LYS A 3 -18.03 -2.43 -24.77
C LYS A 3 -16.55 -2.07 -24.66
N VAL A 4 -16.18 -1.28 -23.66
CA VAL A 4 -14.81 -0.88 -23.33
C VAL A 4 -14.49 -1.32 -21.91
N PHE A 5 -13.36 -2.01 -21.70
CA PHE A 5 -12.87 -2.29 -20.35
C PHE A 5 -12.03 -1.14 -19.81
N VAL A 6 -12.21 -0.84 -18.53
CA VAL A 6 -11.43 0.12 -17.78
C VAL A 6 -10.77 -0.61 -16.62
N PHE A 7 -9.44 -0.57 -16.53
CA PHE A 7 -8.73 -1.29 -15.48
C PHE A 7 -7.41 -0.63 -15.09
N GLY A 8 -7.01 -0.87 -13.84
CA GLY A 8 -5.68 -0.56 -13.31
C GLY A 8 -4.67 -1.68 -13.55
N HIS A 9 -3.50 -1.58 -12.93
CA HIS A 9 -2.40 -2.54 -13.11
C HIS A 9 -2.69 -3.93 -12.51
N GLN A 10 -1.85 -4.92 -12.89
CA GLN A 10 -1.82 -6.26 -12.27
C GLN A 10 -1.50 -6.14 -10.77
N ASN A 11 -2.04 -7.09 -9.96
CA ASN A 11 -1.99 -7.03 -8.50
C ASN A 11 -2.57 -5.71 -7.96
N PRO A 12 -3.86 -5.46 -8.25
CA PRO A 12 -4.46 -4.16 -8.07
C PRO A 12 -4.51 -3.76 -6.59
N ASP A 13 -4.11 -2.53 -6.33
CA ASP A 13 -4.27 -1.83 -5.05
C ASP A 13 -5.53 -0.95 -5.04
N SER A 14 -5.65 -0.10 -4.02
CA SER A 14 -6.82 0.74 -3.85
C SER A 14 -6.94 1.84 -4.91
N ASP A 15 -5.81 2.34 -5.49
CA ASP A 15 -5.87 3.34 -6.55
C ASP A 15 -6.21 2.69 -7.90
N ALA A 16 -5.62 1.54 -8.21
CA ALA A 16 -5.94 0.78 -9.43
C ALA A 16 -7.44 0.43 -9.52
N ILE A 17 -8.06 0.01 -8.40
CA ILE A 17 -9.49 -0.30 -8.34
C ILE A 17 -10.34 0.97 -8.30
N GLY A 18 -9.99 1.94 -7.45
CA GLY A 18 -10.75 3.17 -7.27
C GLY A 18 -10.80 4.02 -8.54
N SER A 19 -9.64 4.23 -9.17
CA SER A 19 -9.54 5.01 -10.41
C SER A 19 -10.28 4.33 -11.57
N SER A 20 -10.13 3.01 -11.76
CA SER A 20 -10.81 2.29 -12.84
C SER A 20 -12.33 2.27 -12.64
N TYR A 21 -12.80 2.03 -11.43
CA TYR A 21 -14.24 2.04 -11.11
C TYR A 21 -14.84 3.44 -11.31
N GLY A 22 -14.20 4.46 -10.77
CA GLY A 22 -14.63 5.85 -10.91
C GLY A 22 -14.61 6.32 -12.37
N TYR A 23 -13.56 5.99 -13.12
CA TYR A 23 -13.47 6.39 -14.51
C TYR A 23 -14.49 5.65 -15.39
N ALA A 24 -14.71 4.37 -15.17
CA ALA A 24 -15.76 3.62 -15.87
C ALA A 24 -17.15 4.23 -15.59
N TYR A 25 -17.41 4.66 -14.35
CA TYR A 25 -18.64 5.37 -14.02
C TYR A 25 -18.76 6.68 -14.81
N LEU A 26 -17.73 7.53 -14.79
CA LEU A 26 -17.70 8.77 -15.55
C LEU A 26 -17.94 8.53 -17.04
N LYS A 27 -17.27 7.54 -17.64
CA LYS A 27 -17.45 7.21 -19.06
C LYS A 27 -18.86 6.77 -19.39
N ARG A 28 -19.53 6.02 -18.51
CA ARG A 28 -20.95 5.68 -18.69
C ARG A 28 -21.86 6.91 -18.68
N GLN A 29 -21.60 7.88 -17.80
CA GLN A 29 -22.35 9.15 -17.78
C GLN A 29 -22.13 9.97 -19.07
N LEU A 30 -20.99 9.81 -19.71
CA LEU A 30 -20.66 10.43 -20.99
C LEU A 30 -21.09 9.59 -22.22
N GLY A 31 -21.86 8.51 -22.00
CA GLY A 31 -22.47 7.70 -23.07
C GLY A 31 -21.58 6.60 -23.64
N VAL A 32 -20.48 6.25 -22.98
CA VAL A 32 -19.61 5.10 -23.34
C VAL A 32 -20.07 3.85 -22.59
N ASP A 33 -20.15 2.71 -23.27
CA ASP A 33 -20.41 1.40 -22.64
C ASP A 33 -19.15 0.89 -21.96
N ALA A 34 -18.82 1.47 -20.81
CA ALA A 34 -17.60 1.18 -20.06
C ALA A 34 -17.86 0.27 -18.85
N GLU A 35 -17.05 -0.76 -18.71
CA GLU A 35 -17.06 -1.71 -17.58
C GLU A 35 -15.72 -1.66 -16.85
N ALA A 36 -15.76 -1.40 -15.54
CA ALA A 36 -14.59 -1.57 -14.68
C ALA A 36 -14.31 -3.06 -14.46
N VAL A 37 -13.08 -3.48 -14.70
CA VAL A 37 -12.61 -4.85 -14.47
C VAL A 37 -11.30 -4.82 -13.69
N ALA A 38 -10.90 -5.93 -13.08
CA ALA A 38 -9.67 -6.04 -12.31
C ALA A 38 -8.70 -7.03 -12.99
N LEU A 39 -7.39 -6.79 -12.85
CA LEU A 39 -6.35 -7.71 -13.34
C LEU A 39 -5.75 -8.57 -12.20
N GLY A 40 -6.55 -8.85 -11.19
CA GLY A 40 -6.20 -9.68 -10.05
C GLY A 40 -7.19 -9.49 -8.90
N THR A 41 -7.03 -10.29 -7.86
CA THR A 41 -7.84 -10.17 -6.65
C THR A 41 -7.40 -8.92 -5.86
N PRO A 42 -8.32 -8.07 -5.43
CA PRO A 42 -8.00 -6.94 -4.55
C PRO A 42 -7.29 -7.40 -3.28
N ASN A 43 -6.33 -6.60 -2.81
CA ASN A 43 -5.65 -6.84 -1.55
C ASN A 43 -6.58 -6.55 -0.34
N GLU A 44 -6.12 -6.83 0.88
CA GLU A 44 -6.92 -6.69 2.10
C GLU A 44 -7.36 -5.25 2.37
N GLU A 45 -6.53 -4.26 2.05
CA GLU A 45 -6.87 -2.84 2.12
C GLU A 45 -8.02 -2.51 1.18
N THR A 46 -7.91 -2.91 -0.08
CA THR A 46 -8.95 -2.68 -1.08
C THR A 46 -10.23 -3.46 -0.77
N ALA A 47 -10.12 -4.68 -0.22
CA ALA A 47 -11.28 -5.45 0.23
C ALA A 47 -12.03 -4.73 1.36
N PHE A 48 -11.32 -4.14 2.33
CA PHE A 48 -11.90 -3.29 3.36
C PHE A 48 -12.65 -2.10 2.76
N VAL A 49 -12.05 -1.42 1.78
CA VAL A 49 -12.66 -0.26 1.09
C VAL A 49 -13.95 -0.64 0.40
N LEU A 50 -13.94 -1.74 -0.36
CA LEU A 50 -15.12 -2.22 -1.08
C LEU A 50 -16.26 -2.60 -0.14
N ASP A 51 -15.96 -3.30 0.96
CA ASP A 51 -16.95 -3.65 1.98
C ASP A 51 -17.51 -2.40 2.67
N TYR A 52 -16.65 -1.46 3.05
CA TYR A 52 -17.03 -0.23 3.76
C TYR A 52 -18.04 0.62 2.97
N PHE A 53 -17.84 0.73 1.65
CA PHE A 53 -18.73 1.49 0.78
C PHE A 53 -19.82 0.65 0.12
N GLY A 54 -19.88 -0.65 0.41
CA GLY A 54 -20.91 -1.55 -0.12
C GLY A 54 -20.80 -1.75 -1.63
N VAL A 55 -19.58 -1.75 -2.18
CA VAL A 55 -19.31 -1.91 -3.60
C VAL A 55 -18.82 -3.33 -3.87
N GLU A 56 -19.44 -4.01 -4.83
CA GLU A 56 -18.94 -5.31 -5.30
C GLU A 56 -17.60 -5.13 -6.02
N ALA A 57 -16.64 -6.03 -5.74
CA ALA A 57 -15.36 -6.02 -6.41
C ALA A 57 -15.53 -6.16 -7.93
N PRO A 58 -14.82 -5.37 -8.75
CA PRO A 58 -14.79 -5.59 -10.18
C PRO A 58 -14.37 -7.02 -10.50
N ARG A 59 -15.03 -7.64 -11.47
CA ARG A 59 -14.67 -9.01 -11.87
C ARG A 59 -13.26 -9.08 -12.43
N VAL A 60 -12.57 -10.15 -12.13
CA VAL A 60 -11.21 -10.39 -12.63
C VAL A 60 -11.26 -10.88 -14.07
N VAL A 61 -10.42 -10.31 -14.93
CA VAL A 61 -10.26 -10.71 -16.33
C VAL A 61 -8.79 -10.95 -16.66
N GLU A 62 -8.53 -11.93 -17.51
CA GLU A 62 -7.18 -12.28 -17.97
C GLU A 62 -6.89 -11.81 -19.39
N SER A 63 -7.94 -11.68 -20.21
CA SER A 63 -7.86 -11.29 -21.63
C SER A 63 -9.12 -10.54 -22.03
N ALA A 64 -8.96 -9.38 -22.66
CA ALA A 64 -10.09 -8.62 -23.18
C ALA A 64 -10.67 -9.26 -24.44
N LEU A 65 -9.84 -9.83 -25.31
CA LEU A 65 -10.28 -10.48 -26.54
C LEU A 65 -11.12 -11.73 -26.28
N LEU A 66 -10.78 -12.51 -25.23
CA LEU A 66 -11.58 -13.69 -24.86
C LEU A 66 -13.00 -13.30 -24.39
N GLU A 67 -13.15 -12.08 -23.90
CA GLU A 67 -14.43 -11.47 -23.50
C GLU A 67 -15.13 -10.76 -24.69
N GLY A 68 -14.53 -10.74 -25.86
CA GLY A 68 -15.05 -10.05 -27.05
C GLY A 68 -14.88 -8.54 -27.03
N VAL A 69 -13.97 -8.02 -26.20
CA VAL A 69 -13.68 -6.59 -26.05
C VAL A 69 -12.37 -6.26 -26.78
N ASN A 70 -12.44 -5.27 -27.69
CA ASN A 70 -11.30 -4.86 -28.51
C ASN A 70 -10.71 -3.49 -28.10
N GLN A 71 -11.40 -2.74 -27.25
CA GLN A 71 -10.96 -1.42 -26.82
C GLN A 71 -10.86 -1.37 -25.30
N VAL A 72 -9.77 -0.77 -24.82
CA VAL A 72 -9.49 -0.68 -23.38
C VAL A 72 -9.06 0.72 -22.98
N ILE A 73 -9.29 1.06 -21.72
CA ILE A 73 -8.83 2.26 -21.06
C ILE A 73 -7.95 1.85 -19.89
N LEU A 74 -6.77 2.41 -19.79
CA LEU A 74 -5.84 2.17 -18.69
C LEU A 74 -5.96 3.28 -17.64
N THR A 75 -6.00 2.89 -16.37
CA THR A 75 -5.86 3.80 -15.25
C THR A 75 -4.71 3.33 -14.36
N ASP A 76 -4.04 4.25 -13.70
CA ASP A 76 -3.01 3.95 -12.71
C ASP A 76 -1.84 3.07 -13.21
N HIS A 77 -1.65 3.02 -14.49
CA HIS A 77 -0.47 2.46 -15.15
C HIS A 77 -0.48 2.78 -16.65
N ASN A 78 0.70 2.67 -17.26
CA ASN A 78 0.86 2.73 -18.71
C ASN A 78 1.81 1.63 -19.21
N GLU A 79 2.63 1.03 -18.36
CA GLU A 79 3.60 0.02 -18.76
C GLU A 79 2.91 -1.30 -19.14
N PHE A 80 3.10 -1.80 -20.36
CA PHE A 80 2.42 -3.00 -20.87
C PHE A 80 2.66 -4.26 -20.04
N GLN A 81 3.83 -4.38 -19.39
CA GLN A 81 4.12 -5.52 -18.51
C GLN A 81 3.29 -5.54 -17.23
N GLN A 82 2.63 -4.43 -16.89
CA GLN A 82 1.73 -4.34 -15.74
C GLN A 82 0.25 -4.46 -16.12
N SER A 83 -0.02 -4.68 -17.40
CA SER A 83 -1.36 -4.66 -18.00
C SER A 83 -1.92 -6.06 -18.24
N ILE A 84 -3.10 -6.12 -18.88
CA ILE A 84 -3.75 -7.36 -19.30
C ILE A 84 -2.87 -8.14 -20.29
N SER A 85 -3.00 -9.47 -20.33
CA SER A 85 -2.09 -10.35 -21.08
C SER A 85 -2.05 -10.09 -22.59
N ASP A 86 -3.17 -9.65 -23.16
CA ASP A 86 -3.36 -9.36 -24.59
C ASP A 86 -3.35 -7.85 -24.92
N ILE A 87 -2.72 -7.04 -24.08
CA ILE A 87 -2.68 -5.57 -24.24
C ILE A 87 -2.15 -5.11 -25.62
N LYS A 88 -1.28 -5.90 -26.23
CA LYS A 88 -0.70 -5.57 -27.54
C LYS A 88 -1.63 -5.87 -28.72
N ASP A 89 -2.68 -6.67 -28.47
CA ASP A 89 -3.63 -7.14 -29.47
C ASP A 89 -4.96 -6.38 -29.42
N VAL A 90 -5.15 -5.52 -28.42
CA VAL A 90 -6.31 -4.65 -28.25
C VAL A 90 -5.94 -3.18 -28.46
N GLU A 91 -6.93 -2.34 -28.71
CA GLU A 91 -6.74 -0.90 -28.89
C GLU A 91 -6.83 -0.18 -27.53
N VAL A 92 -5.73 0.39 -27.06
CA VAL A 92 -5.75 1.35 -25.95
C VAL A 92 -6.25 2.69 -26.47
N ILE A 93 -7.42 3.12 -26.01
CA ILE A 93 -8.05 4.36 -26.47
C ILE A 93 -7.82 5.54 -25.54
N GLU A 94 -7.64 5.28 -24.23
CA GLU A 94 -7.36 6.30 -23.24
C GLU A 94 -6.41 5.78 -22.16
N VAL A 95 -5.59 6.68 -21.59
CA VAL A 95 -4.75 6.43 -20.41
C VAL A 95 -4.92 7.59 -19.43
N VAL A 96 -5.19 7.27 -18.15
CA VAL A 96 -5.23 8.22 -17.03
C VAL A 96 -4.29 7.71 -15.93
N ASP A 97 -3.16 8.38 -15.72
CA ASP A 97 -2.09 7.84 -14.89
C ASP A 97 -1.26 8.94 -14.21
N HIS A 98 -0.59 8.61 -13.12
CA HIS A 98 0.31 9.50 -12.38
C HIS A 98 1.76 9.00 -12.35
N HIS A 99 2.03 7.86 -12.97
CA HIS A 99 3.36 7.25 -13.04
C HIS A 99 4.21 7.80 -14.20
N ARG A 100 5.49 7.43 -14.20
CA ARG A 100 6.36 7.65 -15.36
C ARG A 100 5.84 6.88 -16.57
N VAL A 101 6.16 7.38 -17.75
CA VAL A 101 5.89 6.65 -19.01
C VAL A 101 7.06 5.73 -19.35
N ALA A 102 6.79 4.45 -19.53
CA ALA A 102 7.79 3.48 -19.98
C ALA A 102 7.11 2.31 -20.72
N ASN A 103 7.82 1.70 -21.68
CA ASN A 103 7.38 0.50 -22.42
C ASN A 103 5.93 0.59 -22.92
N PHE A 104 5.56 1.75 -23.46
CA PHE A 104 4.23 2.05 -23.96
C PHE A 104 4.31 2.58 -25.39
N GLU A 105 3.61 1.95 -26.31
CA GLU A 105 3.48 2.37 -27.70
C GLU A 105 2.11 1.97 -28.24
N THR A 106 1.53 2.78 -29.11
CA THR A 106 0.23 2.52 -29.73
C THR A 106 0.29 2.76 -31.24
N ALA A 107 -0.53 2.01 -31.98
CA ALA A 107 -0.65 2.19 -33.41
C ALA A 107 -1.51 3.42 -33.78
N ASN A 108 -2.47 3.78 -32.92
CA ASN A 108 -3.40 4.88 -33.15
C ASN A 108 -3.20 5.99 -32.11
N PRO A 109 -3.55 7.25 -32.46
CA PRO A 109 -3.64 8.33 -31.47
C PRO A 109 -4.67 8.00 -30.39
N LEU A 110 -4.35 8.38 -29.13
CA LEU A 110 -5.24 8.18 -27.99
C LEU A 110 -5.31 9.44 -27.12
N MET A 111 -6.29 9.49 -26.22
CA MET A 111 -6.28 10.46 -25.14
C MET A 111 -5.34 9.96 -24.03
N MET A 112 -4.37 10.79 -23.63
CA MET A 112 -3.45 10.45 -22.54
C MET A 112 -3.38 11.61 -21.56
N ARG A 113 -3.78 11.36 -20.31
CA ARG A 113 -3.71 12.34 -19.24
C ARG A 113 -2.79 11.83 -18.14
N LEU A 114 -1.64 12.47 -18.04
CA LEU A 114 -0.59 12.15 -17.08
C LEU A 114 -0.32 13.38 -16.23
N GLU A 115 -0.43 13.22 -14.91
CA GLU A 115 -0.15 14.29 -13.97
C GLU A 115 0.69 13.77 -12.81
N PRO A 116 1.75 14.47 -12.38
CA PRO A 116 2.59 14.04 -11.27
C PRO A 116 1.91 14.40 -9.93
N VAL A 117 0.82 13.73 -9.61
CA VAL A 117 0.00 13.90 -8.40
C VAL A 117 0.03 12.62 -7.58
N GLY A 118 -0.57 12.64 -6.39
CA GLY A 118 -0.50 11.54 -5.43
C GLY A 118 -1.19 10.24 -5.88
N SER A 119 -2.19 10.31 -6.81
CA SER A 119 -2.90 9.12 -7.29
C SER A 119 -3.62 9.38 -8.62
N ALA A 120 -3.89 8.34 -9.39
CA ALA A 120 -4.74 8.41 -10.57
C ALA A 120 -6.19 8.76 -10.20
N SER A 121 -6.66 8.35 -9.03
CA SER A 121 -7.97 8.72 -8.47
C SER A 121 -8.15 10.23 -8.35
N SER A 122 -7.10 10.99 -7.98
CA SER A 122 -7.14 12.46 -7.96
C SER A 122 -7.38 13.06 -9.34
N ILE A 123 -6.80 12.47 -10.39
CA ILE A 123 -7.01 12.90 -11.77
C ILE A 123 -8.44 12.61 -12.20
N VAL A 124 -8.91 11.39 -11.94
CA VAL A 124 -10.30 10.97 -12.26
C VAL A 124 -11.31 11.90 -11.59
N TYR A 125 -11.13 12.23 -10.30
CA TYR A 125 -12.00 13.19 -9.61
C TYR A 125 -12.06 14.55 -10.31
N ARG A 126 -10.92 15.10 -10.72
CA ARG A 126 -10.89 16.37 -11.50
C ARG A 126 -11.63 16.24 -12.82
N MET A 127 -11.53 15.08 -13.49
CA MET A 127 -12.27 14.83 -14.73
C MET A 127 -13.80 14.81 -14.52
N PHE A 128 -14.30 14.35 -13.38
CA PHE A 128 -15.72 14.51 -13.02
C PHE A 128 -16.12 15.99 -12.97
N LYS A 129 -15.33 16.82 -12.30
CA LYS A 129 -15.60 18.27 -12.19
C LYS A 129 -15.56 18.96 -13.55
N GLU A 130 -14.58 18.65 -14.39
CA GLU A 130 -14.40 19.20 -15.73
C GLU A 130 -15.58 18.86 -16.65
N ASN A 131 -16.17 17.69 -16.49
CA ASN A 131 -17.32 17.23 -17.27
C ASN A 131 -18.67 17.61 -16.63
N ASN A 132 -18.69 18.28 -15.48
CA ASN A 132 -19.89 18.61 -14.72
C ASN A 132 -20.75 17.38 -14.39
N VAL A 133 -20.12 16.27 -14.05
CA VAL A 133 -20.76 15.02 -13.60
C VAL A 133 -20.65 14.93 -12.08
N GLU A 134 -21.78 14.68 -11.42
CA GLU A 134 -21.81 14.46 -9.98
C GLU A 134 -21.10 13.13 -9.63
N VAL A 135 -20.35 13.14 -8.55
CA VAL A 135 -19.66 11.96 -8.01
C VAL A 135 -20.57 11.28 -6.99
N PRO A 136 -21.03 10.04 -7.19
CA PRO A 136 -21.79 9.32 -6.18
C PRO A 136 -20.95 9.05 -4.93
N LYS A 137 -21.62 8.87 -3.79
CA LYS A 137 -20.97 8.64 -2.50
C LYS A 137 -19.97 7.48 -2.53
N GLU A 138 -20.37 6.34 -3.07
CA GLU A 138 -19.54 5.14 -3.18
C GLU A 138 -18.34 5.35 -4.10
N VAL A 139 -18.52 6.06 -5.22
CA VAL A 139 -17.42 6.41 -6.14
C VAL A 139 -16.43 7.36 -5.46
N ALA A 140 -16.94 8.37 -4.75
CA ALA A 140 -16.07 9.28 -3.99
C ALA A 140 -15.27 8.55 -2.93
N GLY A 141 -15.87 7.57 -2.26
CA GLY A 141 -15.19 6.72 -1.28
C GLY A 141 -14.05 5.91 -1.91
N LEU A 142 -14.27 5.29 -3.05
CA LEU A 142 -13.23 4.54 -3.76
C LEU A 142 -12.08 5.44 -4.24
N LEU A 143 -12.40 6.61 -4.84
CA LEU A 143 -11.39 7.58 -5.29
C LEU A 143 -10.59 8.15 -4.11
N LEU A 144 -11.26 8.44 -2.99
CA LEU A 144 -10.59 8.86 -1.76
C LEU A 144 -9.61 7.80 -1.27
N SER A 145 -10.03 6.54 -1.31
CA SER A 145 -9.22 5.42 -0.84
C SER A 145 -7.96 5.22 -1.67
N GLY A 146 -8.04 5.34 -3.00
CA GLY A 146 -6.86 5.34 -3.87
C GLY A 146 -5.88 6.44 -3.48
N LEU A 147 -6.37 7.66 -3.26
CA LEU A 147 -5.53 8.77 -2.84
C LEU A 147 -4.91 8.56 -1.45
N ILE A 148 -5.65 8.01 -0.48
CA ILE A 148 -5.14 7.70 0.86
C ILE A 148 -4.03 6.65 0.79
N SER A 149 -4.24 5.57 0.00
CA SER A 149 -3.29 4.47 -0.19
C SER A 149 -1.94 4.99 -0.67
N ASP A 150 -1.92 5.65 -1.81
CA ASP A 150 -0.70 6.09 -2.49
C ASP A 150 0.05 7.21 -1.78
N THR A 151 -0.68 7.99 -0.99
CA THR A 151 -0.10 9.11 -0.25
C THR A 151 0.12 8.81 1.23
N LEU A 152 -0.19 7.59 1.69
CA LEU A 152 -0.16 7.23 3.11
C LEU A 152 -0.87 8.29 3.97
N LEU A 153 -2.15 8.54 3.67
CA LEU A 153 -2.95 9.58 4.32
C LEU A 153 -2.28 10.96 4.25
N LEU A 154 -1.80 11.34 3.06
CA LEU A 154 -1.13 12.61 2.75
C LEU A 154 0.22 12.83 3.46
N LYS A 155 0.83 11.78 4.00
CA LYS A 155 2.13 11.85 4.71
C LYS A 155 3.32 11.41 3.85
N SER A 156 3.08 10.73 2.73
CA SER A 156 4.13 10.27 1.81
C SER A 156 4.76 11.45 1.05
N PRO A 157 6.06 11.36 0.70
CA PRO A 157 6.70 12.30 -0.22
C PRO A 157 6.07 12.33 -1.63
N THR A 158 5.25 11.36 -1.99
CA THR A 158 4.48 11.33 -3.23
C THR A 158 3.28 12.28 -3.24
N THR A 159 2.89 12.80 -2.06
CA THR A 159 1.78 13.74 -1.91
C THR A 159 2.05 15.03 -2.66
N HIS A 160 1.17 15.39 -3.60
CA HIS A 160 1.23 16.66 -4.30
C HIS A 160 0.45 17.75 -3.56
N ALA A 161 0.82 19.01 -3.77
CA ALA A 161 0.20 20.16 -3.08
C ALA A 161 -1.32 20.30 -3.29
N SER A 162 -1.88 19.70 -4.35
CA SER A 162 -3.33 19.71 -4.60
C SER A 162 -4.10 18.58 -3.92
N ASP A 163 -3.42 17.53 -3.45
CA ASP A 163 -4.07 16.31 -2.94
C ASP A 163 -4.86 16.54 -1.65
N PRO A 164 -4.42 17.38 -0.70
CA PRO A 164 -5.22 17.66 0.51
C PRO A 164 -6.59 18.25 0.20
N ALA A 165 -6.70 19.12 -0.82
CA ALA A 165 -7.99 19.69 -1.21
C ALA A 165 -8.89 18.63 -1.86
N VAL A 166 -8.33 17.78 -2.72
CA VAL A 166 -9.05 16.66 -3.35
C VAL A 166 -9.53 15.67 -2.28
N ALA A 167 -8.68 15.29 -1.32
CA ALA A 167 -9.05 14.40 -0.23
C ALA A 167 -10.19 14.95 0.63
N ALA A 168 -10.15 16.25 0.98
CA ALA A 168 -11.19 16.89 1.77
C ALA A 168 -12.55 16.91 1.03
N GLU A 169 -12.56 17.27 -0.26
CA GLU A 169 -13.78 17.28 -1.07
C GLU A 169 -14.35 15.85 -1.23
N LEU A 170 -13.51 14.86 -1.51
CA LEU A 170 -13.95 13.46 -1.63
C LEU A 170 -14.45 12.90 -0.30
N ALA A 171 -13.83 13.23 0.83
CA ALA A 171 -14.26 12.81 2.16
C ALA A 171 -15.64 13.39 2.51
N GLU A 172 -15.90 14.66 2.15
CA GLU A 172 -17.21 15.29 2.32
C GLU A 172 -18.30 14.56 1.51
N ILE A 173 -18.02 14.27 0.23
CA ILE A 173 -18.97 13.56 -0.65
C ILE A 173 -19.19 12.13 -0.16
N ALA A 174 -18.14 11.44 0.22
CA ALA A 174 -18.18 10.07 0.78
C ALA A 174 -18.83 10.02 2.17
N GLY A 175 -18.95 11.16 2.85
CA GLY A 175 -19.55 11.27 4.18
C GLY A 175 -18.72 10.57 5.26
N VAL A 176 -17.39 10.69 5.21
CA VAL A 176 -16.44 10.10 6.17
C VAL A 176 -15.56 11.16 6.80
N ASN A 177 -15.05 10.88 8.01
CA ASN A 177 -13.93 11.61 8.56
C ASN A 177 -12.64 11.09 7.90
N LEU A 178 -11.88 11.97 7.26
CA LEU A 178 -10.70 11.61 6.47
C LEU A 178 -9.65 10.84 7.31
N GLU A 179 -9.36 11.32 8.51
CA GLU A 179 -8.31 10.70 9.34
C GLU A 179 -8.77 9.37 9.95
N GLU A 180 -9.98 9.33 10.51
CA GLU A 180 -10.51 8.10 11.11
C GLU A 180 -10.67 6.99 10.08
N TYR A 181 -11.25 7.33 8.93
CA TYR A 181 -11.43 6.38 7.83
C TYR A 181 -10.08 5.93 7.26
N GLY A 182 -9.18 6.87 6.97
CA GLY A 182 -7.88 6.58 6.39
C GLY A 182 -7.02 5.69 7.28
N LEU A 183 -7.01 5.92 8.59
CA LEU A 183 -6.32 5.05 9.54
C LEU A 183 -6.93 3.65 9.59
N ALA A 184 -8.26 3.53 9.59
CA ALA A 184 -8.92 2.23 9.58
C ALA A 184 -8.59 1.43 8.31
N MET A 185 -8.60 2.09 7.16
CA MET A 185 -8.26 1.52 5.86
C MET A 185 -6.79 1.03 5.82
N LEU A 186 -5.83 1.88 6.20
CA LEU A 186 -4.42 1.53 6.22
C LEU A 186 -4.10 0.41 7.23
N LYS A 187 -4.80 0.38 8.39
CA LYS A 187 -4.71 -0.74 9.34
C LYS A 187 -5.18 -2.05 8.71
N ALA A 188 -6.29 -2.03 7.98
CA ALA A 188 -6.77 -3.22 7.28
C ALA A 188 -5.75 -3.76 6.28
N GLY A 189 -5.01 -2.89 5.60
CA GLY A 189 -3.94 -3.26 4.67
C GLY A 189 -2.71 -3.88 5.33
N THR A 190 -2.42 -3.54 6.59
CA THR A 190 -1.29 -4.14 7.31
C THR A 190 -1.60 -5.53 7.87
N ASN A 191 -2.87 -5.80 8.18
CA ASN A 191 -3.44 -7.07 8.67
C ASN A 191 -2.58 -7.82 9.71
N LEU A 192 -1.91 -7.08 10.61
CA LEU A 192 -1.06 -7.69 11.63
C LEU A 192 -1.86 -8.40 12.74
N SER A 193 -3.09 -7.95 12.98
CA SER A 193 -3.98 -8.52 14.01
C SER A 193 -4.46 -9.94 13.67
N SER A 194 -4.52 -10.30 12.39
CA SER A 194 -4.90 -11.65 11.94
C SER A 194 -3.74 -12.65 11.93
N LYS A 195 -2.50 -12.17 12.06
CA LYS A 195 -1.31 -13.04 12.07
C LYS A 195 -1.07 -13.61 13.46
N SER A 196 -0.61 -14.87 13.51
CA SER A 196 -0.07 -15.42 14.74
C SER A 196 1.19 -14.66 15.15
N VAL A 197 1.58 -14.74 16.42
CA VAL A 197 2.81 -14.08 16.88
C VAL A 197 4.06 -14.69 16.24
N GLU A 198 4.04 -15.99 15.93
CA GLU A 198 5.12 -16.68 15.22
C GLU A 198 5.27 -16.16 13.79
N GLU A 199 4.14 -15.96 13.08
CA GLU A 199 4.17 -15.34 11.75
C GLU A 199 4.66 -13.89 11.84
N LEU A 200 4.20 -13.12 12.85
CA LEU A 200 4.56 -11.72 13.01
C LEU A 200 6.08 -11.53 13.21
N ILE A 201 6.71 -12.33 14.09
CA ILE A 201 8.16 -12.23 14.36
C ILE A 201 9.02 -12.76 13.22
N ASP A 202 8.45 -13.44 12.22
CA ASP A 202 9.16 -13.95 11.05
C ASP A 202 8.97 -13.10 9.78
N ILE A 203 8.11 -12.07 9.85
CA ILE A 203 7.94 -11.11 8.76
C ILE A 203 9.27 -10.39 8.51
N ASP A 204 9.72 -10.41 7.25
CA ASP A 204 11.00 -9.81 6.82
C ASP A 204 12.15 -10.04 7.80
N ALA A 205 12.26 -11.24 8.36
CA ALA A 205 13.28 -11.60 9.35
C ALA A 205 14.52 -12.20 8.70
N LYS A 206 15.71 -11.77 9.17
CA LYS A 206 17.01 -12.30 8.73
C LYS A 206 17.92 -12.50 9.92
N THR A 207 18.76 -13.56 9.85
CA THR A 207 19.78 -13.84 10.86
C THR A 207 21.13 -13.32 10.37
N PHE A 208 21.84 -12.65 11.26
CA PHE A 208 23.17 -12.11 11.04
C PHE A 208 24.16 -12.71 12.03
N GLU A 209 25.35 -13.03 11.56
CA GLU A 209 26.47 -13.39 12.44
C GLU A 209 27.25 -12.12 12.78
N LEU A 210 27.18 -11.71 14.04
CA LEU A 210 27.83 -10.50 14.55
C LEU A 210 28.83 -10.89 15.65
N ASN A 211 30.10 -10.89 15.32
CA ASN A 211 31.20 -11.24 16.24
C ASN A 211 30.96 -12.56 17.02
N GLY A 212 30.57 -13.61 16.27
CA GLY A 212 30.29 -14.93 16.86
C GLY A 212 28.88 -15.10 17.47
N ASN A 213 28.06 -14.06 17.43
CA ASN A 213 26.69 -14.08 17.92
C ASN A 213 25.71 -14.21 16.75
N GLN A 214 24.74 -15.11 16.89
CA GLN A 214 23.65 -15.28 15.92
C GLN A 214 22.48 -14.36 16.30
N VAL A 215 22.40 -13.20 15.65
CA VAL A 215 21.37 -12.17 15.92
C VAL A 215 20.28 -12.25 14.88
N ARG A 216 19.05 -12.55 15.30
CA ARG A 216 17.86 -12.51 14.43
C ARG A 216 17.31 -11.09 14.44
N VAL A 217 17.11 -10.49 13.28
CA VAL A 217 16.55 -9.14 13.13
C VAL A 217 15.34 -9.23 12.20
N ALA A 218 14.15 -8.91 12.73
CA ALA A 218 12.89 -8.86 12.01
C ALA A 218 12.37 -7.44 11.88
N GLN A 219 11.55 -7.16 10.87
CA GLN A 219 10.88 -5.87 10.71
C GLN A 219 9.41 -6.09 10.35
N VAL A 220 8.51 -5.45 11.09
CA VAL A 220 7.09 -5.34 10.75
C VAL A 220 6.73 -3.88 10.52
N ASN A 221 5.95 -3.63 9.49
CA ASN A 221 5.41 -2.31 9.18
C ASN A 221 3.98 -2.21 9.72
N THR A 222 3.67 -1.11 10.37
CA THR A 222 2.34 -0.82 10.92
C THR A 222 2.00 0.65 10.74
N VAL A 223 0.73 0.98 10.89
CA VAL A 223 0.25 2.37 11.02
C VAL A 223 -0.07 2.73 12.48
N ASP A 224 0.07 1.76 13.38
CA ASP A 224 -0.17 1.93 14.82
C ASP A 224 0.71 0.95 15.62
N ILE A 225 1.80 1.46 16.18
CA ILE A 225 2.73 0.67 17.00
C ILE A 225 2.03 0.06 18.22
N SER A 226 1.07 0.79 18.80
CA SER A 226 0.35 0.33 20.00
C SER A 226 -0.48 -0.93 19.75
N ASP A 227 -0.94 -1.15 18.52
CA ASP A 227 -1.65 -2.36 18.11
C ASP A 227 -0.74 -3.60 18.21
N VAL A 228 0.51 -3.49 17.77
CA VAL A 228 1.51 -4.55 17.88
C VAL A 228 1.92 -4.75 19.33
N LEU A 229 2.23 -3.68 20.05
CA LEU A 229 2.65 -3.72 21.46
C LEU A 229 1.53 -4.19 22.41
N SER A 230 0.26 -4.10 22.01
CA SER A 230 -0.84 -4.69 22.81
C SER A 230 -0.70 -6.21 23.00
N ARG A 231 0.09 -6.87 22.13
CA ARG A 231 0.41 -8.30 22.15
C ARG A 231 1.84 -8.58 22.62
N GLN A 232 2.50 -7.63 23.29
CA GLN A 232 3.93 -7.70 23.62
C GLN A 232 4.29 -8.98 24.38
N GLU A 233 3.52 -9.37 25.40
CA GLU A 233 3.80 -10.57 26.20
C GLU A 233 3.82 -11.84 25.32
N GLU A 234 2.86 -11.99 24.40
CA GLU A 234 2.79 -13.12 23.47
C GLU A 234 3.98 -13.10 22.48
N ILE A 235 4.33 -11.91 21.99
CA ILE A 235 5.47 -11.70 21.08
C ILE A 235 6.78 -12.06 21.78
N GLU A 236 6.98 -11.63 23.03
CA GLU A 236 8.18 -11.96 23.81
C GLU A 236 8.29 -13.47 24.07
N GLU A 237 7.18 -14.15 24.35
CA GLU A 237 7.17 -15.60 24.48
C GLU A 237 7.58 -16.29 23.17
N ALA A 238 7.03 -15.87 22.05
CA ALA A 238 7.38 -16.40 20.73
C ALA A 238 8.86 -16.15 20.38
N ILE A 239 9.38 -14.95 20.67
CA ILE A 239 10.78 -14.60 20.48
C ILE A 239 11.67 -15.49 21.36
N ASN A 240 11.38 -15.67 22.63
CA ASN A 240 12.13 -16.53 23.52
C ASN A 240 12.15 -18.00 23.08
N ASN A 241 11.02 -18.49 22.56
CA ASN A 241 10.93 -19.83 21.98
C ASN A 241 11.76 -19.94 20.70
N SER A 242 11.76 -18.92 19.84
CA SER A 242 12.56 -18.85 18.63
C SER A 242 14.08 -18.82 18.94
N ILE A 243 14.51 -18.03 19.92
CA ILE A 243 15.89 -17.98 20.43
C ILE A 243 16.35 -19.38 20.84
N LYS A 244 15.58 -20.07 21.69
CA LYS A 244 15.92 -21.40 22.20
C LYS A 244 15.95 -22.45 21.10
N SER A 245 14.99 -22.43 20.19
CA SER A 245 14.84 -23.46 19.15
C SER A 245 15.88 -23.35 18.05
N ASN A 246 16.33 -22.12 17.72
CA ASN A 246 17.25 -21.86 16.61
C ASN A 246 18.68 -21.54 17.07
N GLY A 247 18.93 -21.44 18.38
CA GLY A 247 20.25 -21.11 18.93
C GLY A 247 20.69 -19.67 18.67
N TYR A 248 19.75 -18.75 18.56
CA TYR A 248 20.09 -17.33 18.46
C TYR A 248 20.62 -16.83 19.80
N SER A 249 21.57 -15.87 19.74
CA SER A 249 22.02 -15.15 20.94
C SER A 249 21.03 -14.04 21.31
N ASP A 250 20.52 -13.38 20.29
CA ASP A 250 19.65 -12.22 20.43
C ASP A 250 18.60 -12.16 19.31
N PHE A 251 17.48 -11.54 19.61
CA PHE A 251 16.41 -11.26 18.68
C PHE A 251 16.01 -9.78 18.79
N VAL A 252 15.98 -9.09 17.67
CA VAL A 252 15.61 -7.69 17.56
C VAL A 252 14.42 -7.59 16.61
N LEU A 253 13.26 -7.18 17.12
CA LEU A 253 12.07 -6.87 16.32
C LEU A 253 11.93 -5.36 16.17
N MET A 254 12.01 -4.89 14.94
CA MET A 254 11.76 -3.51 14.55
C MET A 254 10.29 -3.35 14.17
N ILE A 255 9.52 -2.58 14.93
CA ILE A 255 8.11 -2.27 14.68
C ILE A 255 8.06 -0.87 14.10
N THR A 256 7.82 -0.74 12.78
CA THR A 256 7.95 0.52 12.04
C THR A 256 6.59 1.16 11.82
N ASP A 257 6.40 2.36 12.36
CA ASP A 257 5.29 3.26 12.01
C ASP A 257 5.58 3.92 10.66
N ILE A 258 4.91 3.42 9.62
CA ILE A 258 5.10 3.92 8.25
C ILE A 258 4.50 5.31 8.04
N LEU A 259 3.57 5.77 8.91
CA LEU A 259 2.96 7.09 8.82
C LEU A 259 3.84 8.20 9.41
N ASN A 260 4.55 7.89 10.49
CA ASN A 260 5.37 8.87 11.19
C ASN A 260 6.87 8.66 10.97
N SER A 261 7.26 7.62 10.22
CA SER A 261 8.65 7.28 9.88
C SER A 261 9.53 7.06 11.11
N ASN A 262 8.99 6.39 12.12
CA ASN A 262 9.67 6.02 13.36
C ASN A 262 9.53 4.52 13.61
N SER A 263 10.31 3.99 14.55
CA SER A 263 10.16 2.59 14.97
C SER A 263 10.23 2.44 16.49
N GLU A 264 9.65 1.36 16.99
CA GLU A 264 9.98 0.76 18.28
C GLU A 264 10.89 -0.45 18.04
N ILE A 265 11.92 -0.56 18.84
CA ILE A 265 12.80 -1.74 18.87
C ILE A 265 12.43 -2.56 20.09
N LEU A 266 12.01 -3.81 19.88
CA LEU A 266 11.84 -4.80 20.96
C LEU A 266 12.98 -5.79 20.84
N ALA A 267 13.76 -5.96 21.92
CA ALA A 267 14.97 -6.78 21.91
C ALA A 267 15.04 -7.72 23.11
N LEU A 268 15.36 -8.99 22.83
CA LEU A 268 15.51 -10.05 23.82
C LEU A 268 16.75 -10.88 23.51
N GLY A 269 17.44 -11.37 24.51
CA GLY A 269 18.62 -12.22 24.35
C GLY A 269 19.67 -12.00 25.43
N SER A 270 20.89 -12.42 25.11
CA SER A 270 22.01 -12.40 26.06
C SER A 270 22.85 -11.12 26.01
N ASN A 271 22.71 -10.32 24.93
CA ASN A 271 23.55 -9.15 24.65
C ASN A 271 22.65 -7.92 24.35
N THR A 272 21.55 -7.75 25.08
CA THR A 272 20.67 -6.59 24.89
C THR A 272 21.37 -5.26 25.18
N ASP A 273 22.40 -5.25 26.04
CA ASP A 273 23.30 -4.12 26.26
C ASP A 273 24.01 -3.66 24.98
N LYS A 274 24.34 -4.58 24.06
CA LYS A 274 24.89 -4.24 22.75
C LYS A 274 23.83 -3.57 21.86
N VAL A 275 22.55 -3.95 22.00
CA VAL A 275 21.45 -3.28 21.29
C VAL A 275 21.25 -1.86 21.83
N GLU A 276 21.27 -1.69 23.16
CA GLU A 276 21.20 -0.37 23.80
C GLU A 276 22.35 0.55 23.35
N ASN A 277 23.57 0.03 23.35
CA ASN A 277 24.75 0.78 22.91
C ASN A 277 24.73 1.14 21.41
N ALA A 278 24.10 0.28 20.56
CA ALA A 278 24.02 0.53 19.12
C ALA A 278 23.21 1.81 18.79
N PHE A 279 22.23 2.15 19.64
CA PHE A 279 21.29 3.24 19.35
C PHE A 279 21.25 4.33 20.43
N ASP A 280 22.11 4.24 21.44
CA ASP A 280 22.20 5.19 22.56
C ASP A 280 20.84 5.37 23.29
N PHE A 281 20.16 4.24 23.55
CA PHE A 281 18.91 4.20 24.31
C PHE A 281 18.97 3.17 25.45
N VAL A 282 17.95 3.17 26.30
CA VAL A 282 17.73 2.16 27.32
C VAL A 282 16.43 1.43 27.03
N LEU A 283 16.47 0.10 27.07
CA LEU A 283 15.28 -0.71 26.91
C LEU A 283 14.40 -0.66 28.18
N GLU A 284 13.22 -0.07 28.08
CA GLU A 284 12.21 -0.12 29.12
C GLU A 284 11.18 -1.21 28.76
N ASN A 285 11.01 -2.21 29.63
CA ASN A 285 10.17 -3.38 29.31
C ASN A 285 10.54 -4.06 27.98
N ASN A 286 11.84 -4.24 27.73
CA ASN A 286 12.42 -4.85 26.54
C ASN A 286 12.22 -4.07 25.22
N HIS A 287 11.68 -2.85 25.23
CA HIS A 287 11.56 -2.04 24.02
C HIS A 287 12.00 -0.60 24.21
N ALA A 288 12.32 0.08 23.12
CA ALA A 288 12.69 1.48 23.09
C ALA A 288 12.33 2.13 21.76
N PHE A 289 12.00 3.42 21.82
CA PHE A 289 11.68 4.23 20.64
C PHE A 289 12.94 4.61 19.87
N LEU A 290 12.89 4.46 18.54
CA LEU A 290 13.98 4.80 17.61
C LEU A 290 13.47 5.79 16.56
N GLU A 291 13.76 7.07 16.75
CA GLU A 291 13.30 8.17 15.89
C GLU A 291 13.95 8.08 14.49
N GLY A 292 13.13 8.28 13.44
CA GLY A 292 13.59 8.37 12.05
C GLY A 292 14.11 7.06 11.46
N ALA A 293 13.99 5.94 12.16
CA ALA A 293 14.42 4.64 11.65
C ALA A 293 13.26 3.93 10.95
N VAL A 294 13.45 3.63 9.66
CA VAL A 294 12.46 2.94 8.80
C VAL A 294 13.06 1.78 8.00
N SER A 295 14.33 1.51 8.15
CA SER A 295 15.03 0.50 7.37
C SER A 295 15.95 -0.36 8.21
N ARG A 296 15.53 -1.61 8.45
CA ARG A 296 16.37 -2.63 9.07
C ARG A 296 17.75 -2.72 8.40
N LYS A 297 17.79 -2.82 7.07
CA LYS A 297 19.01 -3.03 6.30
C LYS A 297 19.98 -1.85 6.36
N LYS A 298 19.46 -0.62 6.30
CA LYS A 298 20.30 0.58 6.16
C LYS A 298 20.59 1.28 7.49
N GLN A 299 19.71 1.14 8.47
CA GLN A 299 19.78 1.91 9.72
C GLN A 299 19.97 1.04 10.96
N VAL A 300 19.45 -0.20 10.99
CA VAL A 300 19.51 -1.05 12.18
C VAL A 300 20.70 -2.01 12.12
N VAL A 301 20.80 -2.83 11.08
CA VAL A 301 21.85 -3.86 10.97
C VAL A 301 23.27 -3.28 10.99
N PRO A 302 23.60 -2.16 10.34
CA PRO A 302 24.95 -1.61 10.40
C PRO A 302 25.36 -1.17 11.81
N GLN A 303 24.46 -0.53 12.57
CA GLN A 303 24.73 -0.07 13.94
C GLN A 303 24.87 -1.24 14.91
N LEU A 304 24.01 -2.27 14.80
CA LEU A 304 24.18 -3.51 15.55
C LEU A 304 25.55 -4.17 15.24
N THR A 305 25.93 -4.22 13.96
CA THR A 305 27.21 -4.78 13.54
C THR A 305 28.39 -4.05 14.19
N GLU A 306 28.36 -2.74 14.23
CA GLU A 306 29.39 -1.93 14.88
C GLU A 306 29.43 -2.18 16.39
N SER A 307 28.29 -2.15 17.06
CA SER A 307 28.21 -2.36 18.52
C SER A 307 28.61 -3.76 18.95
N PHE A 308 28.26 -4.81 18.19
CA PHE A 308 28.66 -6.18 18.51
C PHE A 308 30.16 -6.43 18.27
N ASN A 309 30.81 -5.66 17.40
CA ASN A 309 32.24 -5.76 17.13
C ASN A 309 33.11 -4.91 18.10
N ALA A 310 32.48 -3.98 18.84
CA ALA A 310 33.15 -3.16 19.86
C ALA A 310 33.35 -3.97 21.15
#